data_8a833a6c9db26bc301168c91a43985ce
#
_entry.id   8a833a6c9db26bc301168c91a43985ce
#
_cell.length_a   1.000
_cell.length_b   1.000
_cell.length_c   1.000
_cell.angle_alpha   90.00
_cell.angle_beta   90.00
_cell.angle_gamma   90.00
#
_symmetry.space_group_name_H-M   'P 1'
#
loop_
_entity.id
_entity.type
_entity.pdbx_description
1 polymer ?
#
loop_
_entity_poly.entity_id
_entity_poly.type
_entity_poly.pdbx_seq_one_letter_code
_entity_poly.pdbx_strand_id
1 'polypeptide(L)'
;MVWLNSLRLKSSSPEVRRRALEGLDATRDPRALELLLAALGDEDEQARCTAVKGLERVRDEEAMAALMAVLDDPSSRVRAAAAAVMGQLGDSRAFPALAGLLRDTHPGVQTAAAGALRSLGWKPATDEEQALFDVALGHAHAAVFVGQAGVRALVRELKNDTGFQRRAAAAALEEVDDPSTTEPLLAALKDEDATVRVSAIHALGRNASPEVVPELLALFRDPEPCVRVAATEVLAKQIDPALAPEFLGLLNDRNFEVRLGAIRFLGRIRDAEIAAALLPLLGDTDSDVRQAVAQALGTIGEAGAIEALVLAMTDDERAVRQAAETALGRIDPNWGCSAAAQRVAPQLEAALNDQRGWVRSAAAQVLARLQAPSTCAQSAG
;
A
#
# COMPACT_ATOMS: atom_id res chain seq x y z
N MET A 1 -8.88 -3.29 -55.92
CA MET A 1 -9.34 -2.79 -54.59
C MET A 1 -8.52 -1.61 -54.09
N VAL A 2 -7.18 -1.61 -54.25
CA VAL A 2 -6.29 -0.52 -53.79
C VAL A 2 -6.64 0.85 -54.39
N TRP A 3 -7.03 0.93 -55.69
CA TRP A 3 -7.48 2.18 -56.32
C TRP A 3 -8.72 2.79 -55.61
N LEU A 4 -9.68 1.97 -55.21
CA LEU A 4 -10.88 2.47 -54.49
C LEU A 4 -10.51 2.98 -53.10
N ASN A 5 -9.59 2.32 -52.42
CA ASN A 5 -9.07 2.76 -51.11
C ASN A 5 -8.28 4.08 -51.25
N SER A 6 -7.50 4.27 -52.29
CA SER A 6 -6.81 5.52 -52.56
C SER A 6 -7.75 6.72 -52.70
N LEU A 7 -8.95 6.55 -53.27
CA LEU A 7 -9.97 7.61 -53.30
C LEU A 7 -10.59 7.88 -51.94
N ARG A 8 -10.86 6.82 -51.17
CA ARG A 8 -11.42 6.92 -49.84
C ARG A 8 -10.47 7.57 -48.80
N LEU A 9 -9.17 7.43 -48.99
CA LEU A 9 -8.15 8.10 -48.18
C LEU A 9 -8.15 9.62 -48.33
N LYS A 10 -8.74 10.16 -49.37
CA LYS A 10 -8.94 11.60 -49.58
C LYS A 10 -10.23 12.14 -48.95
N SER A 11 -11.00 11.30 -48.26
CA SER A 11 -12.23 11.71 -47.60
C SER A 11 -11.95 12.66 -46.40
N SER A 12 -12.81 13.64 -46.22
CA SER A 12 -12.81 14.49 -45.05
C SER A 12 -13.22 13.74 -43.78
N SER A 13 -13.90 12.58 -43.92
CA SER A 13 -14.31 11.74 -42.79
C SER A 13 -13.16 10.83 -42.36
N PRO A 14 -12.68 10.95 -41.08
CA PRO A 14 -11.64 10.07 -40.53
C PRO A 14 -12.05 8.60 -40.56
N GLU A 15 -13.33 8.32 -40.34
CA GLU A 15 -13.84 6.94 -40.30
C GLU A 15 -13.74 6.28 -41.69
N VAL A 16 -14.00 7.04 -42.78
CA VAL A 16 -13.85 6.53 -44.13
C VAL A 16 -12.39 6.26 -44.45
N ARG A 17 -11.49 7.14 -44.00
CA ARG A 17 -10.04 6.94 -44.18
C ARG A 17 -9.56 5.71 -43.42
N ARG A 18 -9.95 5.53 -42.18
CA ARG A 18 -9.60 4.32 -41.34
C ARG A 18 -10.04 3.03 -42.04
N ARG A 19 -11.30 2.94 -42.45
CA ARG A 19 -11.81 1.74 -43.14
C ARG A 19 -11.07 1.46 -44.42
N ALA A 20 -10.61 2.50 -45.13
CA ALA A 20 -9.80 2.32 -46.31
C ALA A 20 -8.42 1.72 -45.99
N LEU A 21 -7.81 2.13 -44.88
CA LEU A 21 -6.51 1.61 -44.42
C LEU A 21 -6.60 0.14 -43.97
N GLU A 22 -7.66 -0.25 -43.25
CA GLU A 22 -7.90 -1.63 -42.81
C GLU A 22 -7.95 -2.63 -43.99
N GLY A 23 -8.34 -2.18 -45.17
CA GLY A 23 -8.43 -2.99 -46.36
C GLY A 23 -7.14 -3.07 -47.18
N LEU A 24 -6.04 -2.45 -46.73
CA LEU A 24 -4.76 -2.46 -47.47
C LEU A 24 -3.87 -3.62 -47.01
N ASP A 25 -3.24 -4.30 -47.93
CA ASP A 25 -2.25 -5.35 -47.70
C ASP A 25 -0.96 -5.03 -48.46
N ALA A 26 -0.04 -4.38 -47.78
CA ALA A 26 1.23 -3.95 -48.36
C ALA A 26 2.18 -5.11 -48.67
N THR A 27 1.92 -6.30 -48.19
CA THR A 27 2.71 -7.49 -48.55
C THR A 27 2.39 -8.01 -49.94
N ARG A 28 1.23 -7.60 -50.51
CA ARG A 28 0.72 -8.05 -51.80
C ARG A 28 0.75 -6.97 -52.91
N ASP A 29 0.72 -5.71 -52.51
CA ASP A 29 0.65 -4.60 -53.45
C ASP A 29 1.53 -3.41 -53.01
N PRO A 30 2.59 -3.07 -53.74
CA PRO A 30 3.47 -1.94 -53.43
C PRO A 30 2.73 -0.60 -53.27
N ARG A 31 1.62 -0.39 -54.00
CA ARG A 31 0.81 0.82 -53.86
C ARG A 31 0.09 0.89 -52.50
N ALA A 32 -0.20 -0.27 -51.89
CA ALA A 32 -0.74 -0.28 -50.55
C ALA A 32 0.30 0.19 -49.52
N LEU A 33 1.59 -0.14 -49.72
CA LEU A 33 2.69 0.39 -48.91
C LEU A 33 2.76 1.91 -48.99
N GLU A 34 2.79 2.49 -50.22
CA GLU A 34 2.81 3.95 -50.42
C GLU A 34 1.65 4.65 -49.66
N LEU A 35 0.44 4.06 -49.75
CA LEU A 35 -0.74 4.62 -49.09
C LEU A 35 -0.67 4.53 -47.54
N LEU A 36 -0.13 3.43 -46.98
CA LEU A 36 0.08 3.29 -45.57
C LEU A 36 1.15 4.26 -45.05
N LEU A 37 2.26 4.41 -45.78
CA LEU A 37 3.32 5.37 -45.44
C LEU A 37 2.79 6.81 -45.42
N ALA A 38 2.01 7.19 -46.46
CA ALA A 38 1.37 8.52 -46.50
C ALA A 38 0.41 8.74 -45.34
N ALA A 39 -0.32 7.70 -44.88
CA ALA A 39 -1.29 7.78 -43.81
C ALA A 39 -0.65 7.82 -42.39
N LEU A 40 0.64 7.59 -42.26
CA LEU A 40 1.36 7.85 -40.99
C LEU A 40 1.37 9.33 -40.61
N GLY A 41 1.15 10.24 -41.56
CA GLY A 41 1.00 11.68 -41.34
C GLY A 41 -0.46 12.16 -41.28
N ASP A 42 -1.45 11.26 -41.15
CA ASP A 42 -2.88 11.65 -41.06
C ASP A 42 -3.16 12.50 -39.83
N GLU A 43 -4.06 13.48 -39.93
CA GLU A 43 -4.49 14.31 -38.81
C GLU A 43 -5.20 13.50 -37.70
N ASP A 44 -5.91 12.42 -38.08
CA ASP A 44 -6.61 11.52 -37.19
C ASP A 44 -5.66 10.48 -36.55
N GLU A 45 -5.55 10.50 -35.24
CA GLU A 45 -4.75 9.55 -34.45
C GLU A 45 -5.06 8.07 -34.80
N GLN A 46 -6.34 7.75 -34.96
CA GLN A 46 -6.77 6.38 -35.22
C GLN A 46 -6.39 5.94 -36.66
N ALA A 47 -6.37 6.87 -37.61
CA ALA A 47 -5.89 6.60 -38.95
C ALA A 47 -4.38 6.31 -38.91
N ARG A 48 -3.59 7.12 -38.19
CA ARG A 48 -2.15 6.86 -38.00
C ARG A 48 -1.91 5.50 -37.34
N CYS A 49 -2.64 5.17 -36.25
CA CYS A 49 -2.55 3.84 -35.57
C CYS A 49 -2.89 2.69 -36.55
N THR A 50 -3.89 2.88 -37.41
CA THR A 50 -4.28 1.86 -38.40
C THR A 50 -3.22 1.69 -39.46
N ALA A 51 -2.60 2.79 -39.93
CA ALA A 51 -1.48 2.76 -40.86
C ALA A 51 -0.28 2.01 -40.25
N VAL A 52 0.09 2.31 -39.01
CA VAL A 52 1.16 1.61 -38.29
C VAL A 52 0.90 0.09 -38.24
N LYS A 53 -0.32 -0.32 -37.87
CA LYS A 53 -0.70 -1.75 -37.83
C LYS A 53 -0.65 -2.40 -39.21
N GLY A 54 -0.99 -1.66 -40.27
CA GLY A 54 -0.90 -2.13 -41.65
C GLY A 54 0.53 -2.49 -42.08
N LEU A 55 1.54 -1.97 -41.39
CA LEU A 55 2.96 -2.23 -41.64
C LEU A 55 3.53 -3.42 -40.87
N GLU A 56 2.76 -4.07 -39.99
CA GLU A 56 3.23 -5.13 -39.07
C GLU A 56 3.93 -6.34 -39.70
N ARG A 57 3.69 -6.55 -41.03
CA ARG A 57 4.25 -7.67 -41.81
C ARG A 57 5.16 -7.22 -42.93
N VAL A 58 5.38 -5.92 -43.03
CA VAL A 58 6.14 -5.33 -44.12
C VAL A 58 7.61 -5.24 -43.73
N ARG A 59 8.41 -6.15 -44.27
CA ARG A 59 9.87 -6.15 -44.08
C ARG A 59 10.55 -5.33 -45.15
N ASP A 60 10.31 -4.04 -45.13
CA ASP A 60 10.83 -3.07 -46.07
C ASP A 60 11.61 -1.98 -45.33
N GLU A 61 12.69 -1.49 -45.92
CA GLU A 61 13.58 -0.51 -45.30
C GLU A 61 12.91 0.86 -45.13
N GLU A 62 12.11 1.26 -46.10
CA GLU A 62 11.34 2.51 -46.06
C GLU A 62 10.26 2.44 -44.99
N ALA A 63 9.57 1.30 -44.89
CA ALA A 63 8.60 1.06 -43.81
C ALA A 63 9.24 1.13 -42.43
N MET A 64 10.44 0.54 -42.24
CA MET A 64 11.17 0.61 -40.97
C MET A 64 11.60 2.05 -40.67
N ALA A 65 12.13 2.79 -41.59
CA ALA A 65 12.51 4.19 -41.39
C ALA A 65 11.29 5.06 -41.05
N ALA A 66 10.15 4.84 -41.70
CA ALA A 66 8.92 5.55 -41.39
C ALA A 66 8.38 5.21 -39.99
N LEU A 67 8.43 3.93 -39.56
CA LEU A 67 8.04 3.52 -38.20
C LEU A 67 8.96 4.13 -37.15
N MET A 68 10.27 4.25 -37.41
CA MET A 68 11.19 4.96 -36.50
C MET A 68 10.82 6.43 -36.34
N ALA A 69 10.42 7.12 -37.41
CA ALA A 69 9.97 8.51 -37.33
C ALA A 69 8.66 8.66 -36.53
N VAL A 70 7.79 7.67 -36.55
CA VAL A 70 6.52 7.65 -35.79
C VAL A 70 6.73 7.42 -34.27
N LEU A 71 7.90 7.01 -33.85
CA LEU A 71 8.20 6.91 -32.41
C LEU A 71 8.20 8.27 -31.70
N ASP A 72 8.26 9.38 -32.45
CA ASP A 72 8.15 10.76 -31.93
C ASP A 72 6.73 11.35 -32.12
N ASP A 73 5.74 10.53 -32.49
CA ASP A 73 4.35 10.99 -32.68
C ASP A 73 3.80 11.69 -31.44
N PRO A 74 3.05 12.81 -31.55
CA PRO A 74 2.45 13.49 -30.42
C PRO A 74 1.51 12.59 -29.62
N SER A 75 0.87 11.59 -30.27
CA SER A 75 -0.01 10.63 -29.59
C SER A 75 0.78 9.46 -29.01
N SER A 76 0.68 9.26 -27.71
CA SER A 76 1.26 8.09 -27.04
C SER A 76 0.73 6.76 -27.57
N ARG A 77 -0.51 6.73 -28.05
CA ARG A 77 -1.11 5.53 -28.68
C ARG A 77 -0.41 5.15 -29.96
N VAL A 78 -0.05 6.13 -30.79
CA VAL A 78 0.65 5.92 -32.05
C VAL A 78 2.09 5.46 -31.76
N ARG A 79 2.79 6.12 -30.82
CA ARG A 79 4.15 5.71 -30.40
C ARG A 79 4.16 4.27 -29.88
N ALA A 80 3.20 3.90 -29.02
CA ALA A 80 3.09 2.53 -28.47
C ALA A 80 2.79 1.51 -29.57
N ALA A 81 1.91 1.83 -30.51
CA ALA A 81 1.62 0.97 -31.66
C ALA A 81 2.86 0.75 -32.53
N ALA A 82 3.61 1.81 -32.83
CA ALA A 82 4.85 1.73 -33.60
C ALA A 82 5.90 0.85 -32.89
N ALA A 83 6.10 1.04 -31.59
CA ALA A 83 7.00 0.21 -30.80
C ALA A 83 6.61 -1.28 -30.84
N ALA A 84 5.33 -1.59 -30.70
CA ALA A 84 4.83 -2.97 -30.75
C ALA A 84 5.06 -3.60 -32.16
N VAL A 85 4.77 -2.86 -33.23
CA VAL A 85 4.98 -3.32 -34.62
C VAL A 85 6.48 -3.57 -34.89
N MET A 86 7.36 -2.70 -34.42
CA MET A 86 8.82 -2.90 -34.57
C MET A 86 9.30 -4.16 -33.85
N GLY A 87 8.74 -4.47 -32.69
CA GLY A 87 9.01 -5.72 -31.99
C GLY A 87 8.58 -6.97 -32.78
N GLN A 88 7.48 -6.90 -33.52
CA GLN A 88 6.99 -8.01 -34.36
C GLN A 88 7.80 -8.17 -35.66
N LEU A 89 8.31 -7.08 -36.22
CA LEU A 89 9.13 -7.12 -37.45
C LEU A 89 10.47 -7.85 -37.25
N GLY A 90 10.95 -7.93 -36.02
CA GLY A 90 12.12 -8.72 -35.68
C GLY A 90 13.46 -8.09 -36.06
N ASP A 91 13.52 -6.77 -36.28
CA ASP A 91 14.71 -6.07 -36.75
C ASP A 91 15.47 -5.43 -35.56
N SER A 92 16.68 -5.90 -35.30
CA SER A 92 17.54 -5.37 -34.23
C SER A 92 18.02 -3.92 -34.43
N ARG A 93 17.91 -3.36 -35.63
CA ARG A 93 18.18 -1.93 -35.90
C ARG A 93 17.27 -1.01 -35.09
N ALA A 94 16.12 -1.52 -34.62
CA ALA A 94 15.19 -0.81 -33.77
C ALA A 94 15.70 -0.63 -32.31
N PHE A 95 16.72 -1.34 -31.85
CA PHE A 95 17.18 -1.32 -30.46
C PHE A 95 17.40 0.09 -29.88
N PRO A 96 18.18 0.98 -30.54
CA PRO A 96 18.45 2.30 -29.97
C PRO A 96 17.17 3.15 -29.81
N ALA A 97 16.29 3.09 -30.81
CA ALA A 97 15.04 3.85 -30.80
C ALA A 97 14.06 3.32 -29.74
N LEU A 98 13.89 2.00 -29.66
CA LEU A 98 13.05 1.37 -28.63
C LEU A 98 13.61 1.56 -27.20
N ALA A 99 14.94 1.49 -27.01
CA ALA A 99 15.57 1.79 -25.72
C ALA A 99 15.35 3.25 -25.30
N GLY A 100 15.33 4.18 -26.27
CA GLY A 100 14.96 5.57 -26.01
C GLY A 100 13.54 5.71 -25.43
N LEU A 101 12.57 4.92 -25.92
CA LEU A 101 11.18 4.93 -25.46
C LEU A 101 10.99 4.36 -24.04
N LEU A 102 11.98 3.70 -23.44
CA LEU A 102 11.92 3.36 -22.01
C LEU A 102 11.90 4.62 -21.12
N ARG A 103 12.24 5.78 -21.67
CA ARG A 103 12.18 7.09 -21.01
C ARG A 103 10.95 7.92 -21.42
N ASP A 104 10.03 7.35 -22.19
CA ASP A 104 8.80 8.04 -22.60
C ASP A 104 8.00 8.50 -21.37
N THR A 105 7.32 9.62 -21.50
CA THR A 105 6.47 10.16 -20.42
C THR A 105 5.23 9.31 -20.17
N HIS A 106 4.81 8.52 -21.16
CA HIS A 106 3.59 7.71 -21.08
C HIS A 106 3.90 6.23 -20.82
N PRO A 107 3.37 5.65 -19.73
CA PRO A 107 3.67 4.27 -19.32
C PRO A 107 3.36 3.21 -20.37
N GLY A 108 2.26 3.38 -21.10
CA GLY A 108 1.88 2.47 -22.18
C GLY A 108 2.91 2.39 -23.30
N VAL A 109 3.65 3.48 -23.55
CA VAL A 109 4.75 3.51 -24.51
C VAL A 109 5.96 2.78 -23.97
N GLN A 110 6.32 3.02 -22.71
CA GLN A 110 7.42 2.32 -22.04
C GLN A 110 7.19 0.80 -22.05
N THR A 111 5.98 0.36 -21.68
CA THR A 111 5.60 -1.07 -21.66
C THR A 111 5.65 -1.68 -23.06
N ALA A 112 5.16 -0.97 -24.08
CA ALA A 112 5.23 -1.43 -25.48
C ALA A 112 6.68 -1.57 -25.96
N ALA A 113 7.53 -0.57 -25.66
CA ALA A 113 8.95 -0.59 -25.98
C ALA A 113 9.68 -1.73 -25.27
N ALA A 114 9.46 -1.92 -23.97
CA ALA A 114 10.07 -3.00 -23.21
C ALA A 114 9.61 -4.38 -23.73
N GLY A 115 8.32 -4.53 -24.06
CA GLY A 115 7.80 -5.74 -24.69
C GLY A 115 8.45 -6.05 -26.03
N ALA A 116 8.63 -5.03 -26.87
CA ALA A 116 9.33 -5.12 -28.15
C ALA A 116 10.80 -5.51 -27.98
N LEU A 117 11.52 -4.83 -27.09
CA LEU A 117 12.93 -5.10 -26.78
C LEU A 117 13.11 -6.54 -26.28
N ARG A 118 12.21 -7.01 -25.40
CA ARG A 118 12.23 -8.40 -24.92
C ARG A 118 12.01 -9.40 -26.05
N SER A 119 11.04 -9.17 -26.94
CA SER A 119 10.76 -10.06 -28.06
C SER A 119 11.91 -10.13 -29.07
N LEU A 120 12.67 -9.05 -29.20
CA LEU A 120 13.86 -8.95 -30.04
C LEU A 120 15.13 -9.54 -29.40
N GLY A 121 15.06 -9.92 -28.11
CA GLY A 121 16.22 -10.44 -27.38
C GLY A 121 17.27 -9.38 -27.01
N TRP A 122 16.85 -8.12 -26.93
CA TRP A 122 17.72 -7.02 -26.50
C TRP A 122 18.23 -7.22 -25.07
N LYS A 123 19.44 -6.80 -24.81
CA LYS A 123 20.04 -6.79 -23.48
C LYS A 123 20.49 -5.40 -23.10
N PRO A 124 20.13 -4.89 -21.93
CA PRO A 124 20.61 -3.62 -21.41
C PRO A 124 22.13 -3.57 -21.37
N ALA A 125 22.71 -2.45 -21.76
CA ALA A 125 24.16 -2.23 -21.71
C ALA A 125 24.59 -1.47 -20.43
N THR A 126 23.65 -0.80 -19.78
CA THR A 126 23.89 0.00 -18.57
C THR A 126 22.88 -0.33 -17.49
N ASP A 127 23.24 -0.06 -16.23
CA ASP A 127 22.34 -0.20 -15.08
C ASP A 127 21.08 0.65 -15.24
N GLU A 128 21.19 1.84 -15.85
CA GLU A 128 20.05 2.70 -16.11
C GLU A 128 19.06 2.05 -17.10
N GLU A 129 19.58 1.49 -18.18
CA GLU A 129 18.74 0.77 -19.14
C GLU A 129 18.09 -0.47 -18.52
N GLN A 130 18.84 -1.21 -17.69
CA GLN A 130 18.31 -2.36 -16.97
C GLN A 130 17.15 -1.95 -16.04
N ALA A 131 17.37 -0.90 -15.24
CA ALA A 131 16.35 -0.42 -14.30
C ALA A 131 15.07 0.04 -15.02
N LEU A 132 15.22 0.82 -16.10
CA LEU A 132 14.09 1.28 -16.89
C LEU A 132 13.33 0.13 -17.57
N PHE A 133 14.07 -0.84 -18.06
CA PHE A 133 13.51 -2.03 -18.71
C PHE A 133 12.72 -2.89 -17.72
N ASP A 134 13.26 -3.15 -16.53
CA ASP A 134 12.59 -3.91 -15.49
C ASP A 134 11.31 -3.21 -15.02
N VAL A 135 11.37 -1.91 -14.75
CA VAL A 135 10.21 -1.12 -14.36
C VAL A 135 9.13 -1.13 -15.44
N ALA A 136 9.50 -0.92 -16.71
CA ALA A 136 8.57 -0.92 -17.84
C ALA A 136 7.90 -2.28 -18.08
N LEU A 137 8.56 -3.38 -17.69
CA LEU A 137 7.98 -4.74 -17.69
C LEU A 137 7.10 -5.05 -16.47
N GLY A 138 6.98 -4.12 -15.52
CA GLY A 138 6.27 -4.32 -14.26
C GLY A 138 7.08 -5.07 -13.20
N HIS A 139 8.38 -5.20 -13.38
CA HIS A 139 9.29 -5.86 -12.46
C HIS A 139 9.94 -4.84 -11.50
N ALA A 140 9.14 -4.00 -10.84
CA ALA A 140 9.62 -2.92 -9.98
C ALA A 140 10.62 -3.40 -8.90
N HIS A 141 10.37 -4.53 -8.26
CA HIS A 141 11.29 -5.12 -7.28
C HIS A 141 12.65 -5.52 -7.88
N ALA A 142 12.71 -5.92 -9.15
CA ALA A 142 13.97 -6.23 -9.80
C ALA A 142 14.86 -4.99 -9.93
N ALA A 143 14.24 -3.82 -10.13
CA ALA A 143 14.97 -2.56 -10.23
C ALA A 143 15.73 -2.20 -8.94
N VAL A 144 15.27 -2.65 -7.76
CA VAL A 144 15.95 -2.41 -6.48
C VAL A 144 17.39 -2.97 -6.51
N PHE A 145 17.60 -4.11 -7.16
CA PHE A 145 18.91 -4.76 -7.25
C PHE A 145 19.89 -4.08 -8.23
N VAL A 146 19.41 -3.10 -8.98
CA VAL A 146 20.23 -2.33 -9.93
C VAL A 146 20.89 -1.10 -9.25
N GLY A 147 20.75 -0.97 -7.92
CA GLY A 147 21.34 0.10 -7.14
C GLY A 147 20.74 1.48 -7.44
N GLN A 148 21.57 2.52 -7.46
CA GLN A 148 21.12 3.91 -7.61
C GLN A 148 20.32 4.19 -8.89
N ALA A 149 20.58 3.47 -9.98
CA ALA A 149 19.84 3.60 -11.21
C ALA A 149 18.40 3.10 -11.03
N GLY A 150 18.22 1.98 -10.30
CA GLY A 150 16.92 1.44 -9.96
C GLY A 150 16.13 2.37 -9.05
N VAL A 151 16.76 2.92 -8.03
CA VAL A 151 16.13 3.91 -7.12
C VAL A 151 15.60 5.10 -7.92
N ARG A 152 16.42 5.68 -8.81
CA ARG A 152 15.97 6.82 -9.65
C ARG A 152 14.80 6.44 -10.57
N ALA A 153 14.81 5.23 -11.14
CA ALA A 153 13.71 4.75 -11.98
C ALA A 153 12.42 4.62 -11.15
N LEU A 154 12.48 4.01 -9.97
CA LEU A 154 11.33 3.83 -9.07
C LEU A 154 10.79 5.18 -8.57
N VAL A 155 11.67 6.10 -8.16
CA VAL A 155 11.27 7.46 -7.75
C VAL A 155 10.53 8.21 -8.87
N ARG A 156 10.95 8.01 -10.12
CA ARG A 156 10.23 8.58 -11.26
C ARG A 156 8.83 8.00 -11.41
N GLU A 157 8.68 6.69 -11.19
CA GLU A 157 7.38 6.01 -11.30
C GLU A 157 6.40 6.38 -10.18
N LEU A 158 6.85 6.92 -9.05
CA LEU A 158 5.94 7.48 -8.03
C LEU A 158 5.12 8.67 -8.55
N LYS A 159 5.55 9.30 -9.64
CA LYS A 159 4.84 10.41 -10.30
C LYS A 159 4.05 9.99 -11.54
N ASN A 160 3.92 8.68 -11.76
CA ASN A 160 3.24 8.14 -12.93
C ASN A 160 1.72 8.35 -12.84
N ASP A 161 1.06 8.59 -13.99
CA ASP A 161 -0.38 8.81 -14.04
C ASP A 161 -1.21 7.57 -13.65
N THR A 162 -0.65 6.37 -13.78
CA THR A 162 -1.34 5.13 -13.42
C THR A 162 -1.07 4.71 -11.99
N GLY A 163 -2.12 4.60 -11.18
CA GLY A 163 -2.03 4.15 -9.80
C GLY A 163 -1.35 2.77 -9.64
N PHE A 164 -1.50 1.88 -10.62
CA PHE A 164 -0.82 0.58 -10.59
C PHE A 164 0.71 0.72 -10.56
N GLN A 165 1.29 1.60 -11.39
CA GLN A 165 2.74 1.79 -11.43
C GLN A 165 3.24 2.55 -10.21
N ARG A 166 2.50 3.56 -9.71
CA ARG A 166 2.82 4.23 -8.47
C ARG A 166 2.86 3.25 -7.28
N ARG A 167 1.85 2.34 -7.19
CA ARG A 167 1.83 1.28 -6.16
C ARG A 167 3.03 0.34 -6.25
N ALA A 168 3.34 -0.15 -7.46
CA ALA A 168 4.46 -1.05 -7.66
C ALA A 168 5.80 -0.38 -7.30
N ALA A 169 5.98 0.90 -7.65
CA ALA A 169 7.17 1.66 -7.30
C ALA A 169 7.27 1.91 -5.79
N ALA A 170 6.18 2.34 -5.15
CA ALA A 170 6.14 2.58 -3.72
C ALA A 170 6.45 1.30 -2.93
N ALA A 171 5.84 0.16 -3.31
CA ALA A 171 6.11 -1.13 -2.69
C ALA A 171 7.58 -1.57 -2.86
N ALA A 172 8.17 -1.38 -4.04
CA ALA A 172 9.57 -1.70 -4.27
C ALA A 172 10.51 -0.81 -3.42
N LEU A 173 10.15 0.46 -3.24
CA LEU A 173 10.93 1.39 -2.42
C LEU A 173 10.85 1.08 -0.91
N GLU A 174 9.89 0.26 -0.46
CA GLU A 174 9.89 -0.25 0.92
C GLU A 174 11.18 -1.04 1.24
N GLU A 175 11.82 -1.65 0.26
CA GLU A 175 13.05 -2.43 0.44
C GLU A 175 14.32 -1.59 0.35
N VAL A 176 14.20 -0.32 -0.04
CA VAL A 176 15.34 0.58 -0.29
C VAL A 176 15.66 1.42 0.95
N ASP A 177 16.90 1.38 1.38
CA ASP A 177 17.46 2.25 2.41
C ASP A 177 18.36 3.30 1.77
N ASP A 178 17.77 4.34 1.21
CA ASP A 178 18.47 5.41 0.51
C ASP A 178 17.86 6.76 0.86
N PRO A 179 18.63 7.71 1.45
CA PRO A 179 18.13 9.03 1.82
C PRO A 179 17.51 9.82 0.65
N SER A 180 17.90 9.54 -0.59
CA SER A 180 17.34 10.21 -1.77
C SER A 180 15.86 9.88 -2.02
N THR A 181 15.34 8.83 -1.39
CA THR A 181 13.93 8.42 -1.48
C THR A 181 13.02 9.17 -0.52
N THR A 182 13.56 9.82 0.52
CA THR A 182 12.77 10.45 1.59
C THR A 182 11.82 11.51 1.04
N GLU A 183 12.31 12.50 0.31
CA GLU A 183 11.47 13.57 -0.24
C GLU A 183 10.40 13.06 -1.22
N PRO A 184 10.72 12.18 -2.19
CA PRO A 184 9.71 11.54 -3.03
C PRO A 184 8.64 10.75 -2.25
N LEU A 185 9.04 10.02 -1.20
CA LEU A 185 8.12 9.25 -0.37
C LEU A 185 7.25 10.17 0.50
N LEU A 186 7.76 11.27 1.02
CA LEU A 186 6.96 12.29 1.70
C LEU A 186 5.89 12.88 0.77
N ALA A 187 6.22 13.09 -0.50
CA ALA A 187 5.22 13.49 -1.49
C ALA A 187 4.16 12.40 -1.71
N ALA A 188 4.57 11.12 -1.74
CA ALA A 188 3.68 9.97 -1.91
C ALA A 188 2.73 9.74 -0.72
N LEU A 189 3.00 10.29 0.47
CA LEU A 189 2.03 10.29 1.58
C LEU A 189 0.73 11.04 1.26
N LYS A 190 0.72 11.87 0.21
CA LYS A 190 -0.44 12.65 -0.25
C LYS A 190 -1.07 12.07 -1.52
N ASP A 191 -0.67 10.86 -1.94
CA ASP A 191 -1.22 10.19 -3.12
C ASP A 191 -2.73 9.94 -2.98
N GLU A 192 -3.45 10.02 -4.09
CA GLU A 192 -4.88 9.69 -4.12
C GLU A 192 -5.16 8.22 -3.77
N ASP A 193 -4.23 7.32 -4.11
CA ASP A 193 -4.34 5.88 -3.83
C ASP A 193 -3.82 5.56 -2.43
N ALA A 194 -4.72 5.05 -1.59
CA ALA A 194 -4.39 4.67 -0.22
C ALA A 194 -3.27 3.64 -0.12
N THR A 195 -3.15 2.74 -1.10
CA THR A 195 -2.09 1.72 -1.10
C THR A 195 -0.71 2.35 -1.32
N VAL A 196 -0.62 3.38 -2.17
CA VAL A 196 0.62 4.16 -2.35
C VAL A 196 1.00 4.85 -1.05
N ARG A 197 0.02 5.48 -0.36
CA ARG A 197 0.26 6.11 0.95
C ARG A 197 0.76 5.09 1.98
N VAL A 198 0.15 3.91 2.05
CA VAL A 198 0.56 2.81 2.96
C VAL A 198 2.00 2.38 2.69
N SER A 199 2.35 2.12 1.43
CA SER A 199 3.73 1.75 1.07
C SER A 199 4.74 2.86 1.38
N ALA A 200 4.37 4.13 1.14
CA ALA A 200 5.22 5.27 1.51
C ALA A 200 5.45 5.36 3.03
N ILE A 201 4.40 5.11 3.85
CA ILE A 201 4.51 5.04 5.31
C ILE A 201 5.50 3.95 5.74
N HIS A 202 5.38 2.75 5.17
CA HIS A 202 6.26 1.63 5.52
C HIS A 202 7.71 1.91 5.12
N ALA A 203 7.93 2.45 3.91
CA ALA A 203 9.24 2.83 3.44
C ALA A 203 9.91 3.89 4.33
N LEU A 204 9.19 4.96 4.65
CA LEU A 204 9.67 6.02 5.53
C LEU A 204 9.87 5.55 6.98
N GLY A 205 9.06 4.61 7.42
CA GLY A 205 9.10 4.07 8.78
C GLY A 205 10.34 3.22 9.10
N ARG A 206 11.08 2.76 8.09
CA ARG A 206 12.33 2.01 8.28
C ARG A 206 13.45 2.89 8.84
N ASN A 207 13.52 4.14 8.36
CA ASN A 207 14.50 5.13 8.75
C ASN A 207 13.82 6.42 9.20
N ALA A 208 12.87 6.29 10.13
CA ALA A 208 12.07 7.41 10.57
C ALA A 208 12.95 8.49 11.22
N SER A 209 13.45 9.39 10.38
CA SER A 209 14.10 10.59 10.85
C SER A 209 13.08 11.50 11.57
N PRO A 210 13.51 12.35 12.51
CA PRO A 210 12.60 13.28 13.20
C PRO A 210 11.74 14.14 12.26
N GLU A 211 12.21 14.37 11.04
CA GLU A 211 11.52 15.16 10.01
C GLU A 211 10.29 14.46 9.43
N VAL A 212 10.27 13.12 9.48
CA VAL A 212 9.18 12.30 8.94
C VAL A 212 8.02 12.16 9.93
N VAL A 213 8.30 12.24 11.25
CA VAL A 213 7.30 12.01 12.30
C VAL A 213 6.08 12.92 12.19
N PRO A 214 6.20 14.24 12.00
CA PRO A 214 5.04 15.14 11.87
C PRO A 214 4.13 14.77 10.69
N GLU A 215 4.71 14.37 9.56
CA GLU A 215 3.95 13.98 8.36
C GLU A 215 3.22 12.65 8.58
N LEU A 216 3.84 11.69 9.29
CA LEU A 216 3.19 10.44 9.66
C LEU A 216 2.06 10.66 10.69
N LEU A 217 2.24 11.56 11.66
CA LEU A 217 1.19 11.91 12.63
C LEU A 217 -0.04 12.53 11.94
N ALA A 218 0.16 13.32 10.88
CA ALA A 218 -0.95 13.88 10.12
C ALA A 218 -1.86 12.79 9.53
N LEU A 219 -1.31 11.61 9.23
CA LEU A 219 -2.04 10.47 8.67
C LEU A 219 -2.90 9.72 9.69
N PHE A 220 -2.83 10.03 10.98
CA PHE A 220 -3.81 9.55 11.96
C PHE A 220 -5.24 10.04 11.67
N ARG A 221 -5.38 11.05 10.80
CA ARG A 221 -6.66 11.59 10.33
C ARG A 221 -6.99 11.22 8.88
N ASP A 222 -6.24 10.28 8.29
CA ASP A 222 -6.51 9.82 6.93
C ASP A 222 -7.92 9.21 6.83
N PRO A 223 -8.67 9.48 5.75
CA PRO A 223 -9.99 8.89 5.58
C PRO A 223 -9.97 7.36 5.52
N GLU A 224 -8.88 6.79 4.98
CA GLU A 224 -8.77 5.35 4.80
C GLU A 224 -8.21 4.66 6.05
N PRO A 225 -8.92 3.67 6.62
CA PRO A 225 -8.48 2.97 7.82
C PRO A 225 -7.11 2.32 7.68
N CYS A 226 -6.80 1.71 6.52
CA CYS A 226 -5.52 1.04 6.30
C CYS A 226 -4.32 2.00 6.40
N VAL A 227 -4.50 3.27 6.02
CA VAL A 227 -3.46 4.30 6.14
C VAL A 227 -3.25 4.67 7.61
N ARG A 228 -4.36 4.86 8.38
CA ARG A 228 -4.26 5.13 9.82
C ARG A 228 -3.59 3.98 10.58
N VAL A 229 -3.94 2.72 10.24
CA VAL A 229 -3.30 1.52 10.81
C VAL A 229 -1.80 1.54 10.53
N ALA A 230 -1.39 1.70 9.27
CA ALA A 230 0.02 1.72 8.89
C ALA A 230 0.81 2.82 9.63
N ALA A 231 0.26 4.03 9.70
CA ALA A 231 0.88 5.15 10.42
C ALA A 231 1.02 4.84 11.92
N THR A 232 -0.04 4.27 12.53
CA THR A 232 -0.04 3.86 13.93
C THR A 232 1.03 2.81 14.21
N GLU A 233 1.13 1.77 13.36
CA GLU A 233 2.12 0.70 13.50
C GLU A 233 3.56 1.18 13.38
N VAL A 234 3.82 2.05 12.41
CA VAL A 234 5.16 2.60 12.18
C VAL A 234 5.60 3.47 13.33
N LEU A 235 4.77 4.41 13.77
CA LEU A 235 5.09 5.30 14.88
C LEU A 235 5.16 4.57 16.22
N ALA A 236 4.35 3.53 16.43
CA ALA A 236 4.39 2.72 17.64
C ALA A 236 5.73 1.98 17.83
N LYS A 237 6.51 1.75 16.78
CA LYS A 237 7.84 1.14 16.88
C LYS A 237 8.90 2.08 17.48
N GLN A 238 8.69 3.38 17.42
CA GLN A 238 9.69 4.37 17.88
C GLN A 238 9.79 4.48 19.42
N ILE A 239 8.78 4.02 20.15
CA ILE A 239 8.73 4.02 21.64
C ILE A 239 9.07 5.41 22.24
N ASP A 240 8.60 6.50 21.61
CA ASP A 240 8.77 7.84 22.14
C ASP A 240 7.56 8.26 22.98
N PRO A 241 7.69 8.40 24.34
CA PRO A 241 6.57 8.81 25.17
C PRO A 241 5.98 10.18 24.81
N ALA A 242 6.73 11.03 24.13
CA ALA A 242 6.24 12.34 23.69
C ALA A 242 5.07 12.23 22.69
N LEU A 243 4.91 11.08 22.05
CA LEU A 243 3.80 10.82 21.13
C LEU A 243 2.50 10.38 21.84
N ALA A 244 2.52 10.19 23.17
CA ALA A 244 1.35 9.71 23.91
C ALA A 244 0.07 10.53 23.69
N PRO A 245 0.10 11.88 23.63
CA PRO A 245 -1.11 12.68 23.40
C PRO A 245 -1.79 12.37 22.05
N GLU A 246 -1.03 12.13 21.00
CA GLU A 246 -1.53 11.81 19.67
C GLU A 246 -2.15 10.42 19.66
N PHE A 247 -1.51 9.44 20.31
CA PHE A 247 -2.04 8.07 20.44
C PHE A 247 -3.29 8.00 21.33
N LEU A 248 -3.41 8.85 22.36
CA LEU A 248 -4.65 8.96 23.15
C LEU A 248 -5.83 9.37 22.26
N GLY A 249 -5.61 10.21 21.27
CA GLY A 249 -6.64 10.59 20.29
C GLY A 249 -7.17 9.42 19.45
N LEU A 250 -6.37 8.37 19.27
CA LEU A 250 -6.73 7.19 18.47
C LEU A 250 -7.55 6.14 19.26
N LEU A 251 -7.67 6.26 20.58
CA LEU A 251 -8.44 5.32 21.40
C LEU A 251 -9.93 5.25 21.04
N ASN A 252 -10.45 6.27 20.35
CA ASN A 252 -11.84 6.35 19.88
C ASN A 252 -11.98 6.16 18.37
N ASP A 253 -10.96 5.66 17.67
CA ASP A 253 -11.05 5.41 16.23
C ASP A 253 -12.12 4.35 15.93
N ARG A 254 -12.82 4.51 14.80
CA ARG A 254 -13.86 3.58 14.34
C ARG A 254 -13.29 2.20 13.98
N ASN A 255 -12.03 2.17 13.50
CA ASN A 255 -11.34 0.93 13.16
C ASN A 255 -10.67 0.35 14.42
N PHE A 256 -10.98 -0.90 14.73
CA PHE A 256 -10.44 -1.58 15.92
C PHE A 256 -8.92 -1.78 15.87
N GLU A 257 -8.34 -1.96 14.69
CA GLU A 257 -6.88 -2.15 14.53
C GLU A 257 -6.12 -0.87 14.89
N VAL A 258 -6.67 0.31 14.57
CA VAL A 258 -6.11 1.61 14.99
C VAL A 258 -6.14 1.72 16.51
N ARG A 259 -7.32 1.43 17.15
CA ARG A 259 -7.42 1.42 18.62
C ARG A 259 -6.44 0.46 19.24
N LEU A 260 -6.32 -0.76 18.68
CA LEU A 260 -5.41 -1.79 19.14
C LEU A 260 -3.94 -1.36 19.08
N GLY A 261 -3.53 -0.73 17.97
CA GLY A 261 -2.20 -0.15 17.81
C GLY A 261 -1.90 0.91 18.86
N ALA A 262 -2.86 1.81 19.08
CA ALA A 262 -2.74 2.87 20.09
C ALA A 262 -2.60 2.29 21.51
N ILE A 263 -3.42 1.31 21.89
CA ILE A 263 -3.37 0.65 23.18
C ILE A 263 -2.01 -0.04 23.40
N ARG A 264 -1.50 -0.74 22.39
CA ARG A 264 -0.19 -1.41 22.45
C ARG A 264 0.96 -0.43 22.64
N PHE A 265 0.90 0.74 22.03
CA PHE A 265 1.87 1.80 22.22
C PHE A 265 1.77 2.38 23.65
N LEU A 266 0.59 2.84 24.03
CA LEU A 266 0.33 3.49 25.34
C LEU A 266 0.60 2.54 26.50
N GLY A 267 0.33 1.25 26.37
CA GLY A 267 0.58 0.25 27.39
C GLY A 267 2.06 0.03 27.75
N ARG A 268 2.99 0.60 26.97
CA ARG A 268 4.43 0.59 27.28
C ARG A 268 4.87 1.76 28.15
N ILE A 269 4.00 2.75 28.29
CA ILE A 269 4.27 3.98 29.06
C ILE A 269 3.63 3.81 30.44
N ARG A 270 4.45 3.87 31.48
CA ARG A 270 3.97 3.75 32.87
C ARG A 270 3.47 5.11 33.36
N ASP A 271 2.21 5.38 33.08
CA ASP A 271 1.55 6.63 33.43
C ASP A 271 0.11 6.37 33.89
N ALA A 272 -0.28 7.01 35.02
CA ALA A 272 -1.58 6.82 35.62
C ALA A 272 -2.72 7.46 34.80
N GLU A 273 -2.45 8.56 34.10
CA GLU A 273 -3.44 9.21 33.21
C GLU A 273 -3.73 8.33 32.00
N ILE A 274 -2.69 7.69 31.46
CA ILE A 274 -2.84 6.70 30.38
C ILE A 274 -3.66 5.50 30.88
N ALA A 275 -3.36 4.98 32.06
CA ALA A 275 -4.15 3.89 32.64
C ALA A 275 -5.63 4.28 32.76
N ALA A 276 -5.92 5.49 33.25
CA ALA A 276 -7.28 6.00 33.40
C ALA A 276 -7.99 6.13 32.02
N ALA A 277 -7.27 6.57 30.98
CA ALA A 277 -7.81 6.69 29.64
C ALA A 277 -8.13 5.34 28.99
N LEU A 278 -7.41 4.27 29.35
CA LEU A 278 -7.63 2.91 28.84
C LEU A 278 -8.83 2.20 29.50
N LEU A 279 -9.19 2.53 30.76
CA LEU A 279 -10.25 1.84 31.50
C LEU A 279 -11.59 1.69 30.76
N PRO A 280 -12.12 2.73 30.10
CA PRO A 280 -13.40 2.59 29.39
C PRO A 280 -13.37 1.53 28.26
N LEU A 281 -12.21 1.28 27.69
CA LEU A 281 -12.04 0.33 26.58
C LEU A 281 -12.03 -1.15 27.02
N LEU A 282 -12.09 -1.44 28.31
CA LEU A 282 -12.47 -2.79 28.81
C LEU A 282 -13.90 -3.15 28.42
N GLY A 283 -14.72 -2.18 28.01
CA GLY A 283 -16.07 -2.37 27.46
C GLY A 283 -16.15 -2.25 25.94
N ASP A 284 -15.02 -2.29 25.22
CA ASP A 284 -15.01 -2.17 23.75
C ASP A 284 -15.80 -3.30 23.10
N THR A 285 -16.40 -3.01 21.95
CA THR A 285 -17.16 -4.00 21.17
C THR A 285 -16.27 -5.13 20.66
N ASP A 286 -14.99 -4.85 20.40
CA ASP A 286 -14.02 -5.81 19.89
C ASP A 286 -13.26 -6.49 21.04
N SER A 287 -13.22 -7.81 21.03
CA SER A 287 -12.59 -8.61 22.08
C SER A 287 -11.06 -8.48 22.11
N ASP A 288 -10.41 -8.28 20.96
CA ASP A 288 -8.96 -8.12 20.88
C ASP A 288 -8.55 -6.78 21.50
N VAL A 289 -9.38 -5.75 21.32
CA VAL A 289 -9.21 -4.45 22.00
C VAL A 289 -9.34 -4.62 23.51
N ARG A 290 -10.42 -5.28 24.01
CA ARG A 290 -10.61 -5.51 25.45
C ARG A 290 -9.44 -6.29 26.07
N GLN A 291 -8.97 -7.34 25.34
CA GLN A 291 -7.81 -8.13 25.78
C GLN A 291 -6.54 -7.28 25.85
N ALA A 292 -6.27 -6.48 24.83
CA ALA A 292 -5.08 -5.61 24.79
C ALA A 292 -5.11 -4.55 25.90
N VAL A 293 -6.27 -4.00 26.20
CA VAL A 293 -6.45 -3.07 27.33
C VAL A 293 -6.10 -3.74 28.66
N ALA A 294 -6.63 -4.95 28.92
CA ALA A 294 -6.30 -5.68 30.14
C ALA A 294 -4.79 -5.94 30.26
N GLN A 295 -4.12 -6.32 29.15
CA GLN A 295 -2.67 -6.52 29.11
C GLN A 295 -1.90 -5.22 29.37
N ALA A 296 -2.32 -4.11 28.75
CA ALA A 296 -1.72 -2.80 28.89
C ALA A 296 -1.81 -2.30 30.36
N LEU A 297 -2.99 -2.38 30.97
CA LEU A 297 -3.20 -2.01 32.35
C LEU A 297 -2.32 -2.83 33.30
N GLY A 298 -2.15 -4.14 33.06
CA GLY A 298 -1.25 -4.98 33.84
C GLY A 298 0.24 -4.64 33.61
N THR A 299 0.61 -4.04 32.50
CA THR A 299 1.98 -3.59 32.21
C THR A 299 2.26 -2.23 32.85
N ILE A 300 1.29 -1.32 32.82
CA ILE A 300 1.36 -0.01 33.48
C ILE A 300 1.48 -0.19 34.98
N GLY A 301 0.68 -1.11 35.55
CA GLY A 301 0.81 -1.51 36.94
C GLY A 301 0.05 -0.61 37.93
N GLU A 302 -0.89 0.22 37.46
CA GLU A 302 -1.63 1.15 38.34
C GLU A 302 -2.74 0.44 39.15
N ALA A 303 -2.74 0.60 40.46
CA ALA A 303 -3.73 -0.01 41.35
C ALA A 303 -5.17 0.45 41.06
N GLY A 304 -5.36 1.63 40.52
CA GLY A 304 -6.67 2.14 40.09
C GLY A 304 -7.39 1.28 39.04
N ALA A 305 -6.67 0.38 38.37
CA ALA A 305 -7.26 -0.54 37.41
C ALA A 305 -7.86 -1.81 37.99
N ILE A 306 -7.60 -2.12 39.30
CA ILE A 306 -8.00 -3.39 39.93
C ILE A 306 -9.50 -3.62 39.82
N GLU A 307 -10.35 -2.64 40.15
CA GLU A 307 -11.81 -2.80 40.12
C GLU A 307 -12.30 -3.21 38.72
N ALA A 308 -11.87 -2.50 37.68
CA ALA A 308 -12.27 -2.76 36.32
C ALA A 308 -11.74 -4.10 35.78
N LEU A 309 -10.51 -4.47 36.15
CA LEU A 309 -9.92 -5.75 35.78
C LEU A 309 -10.61 -6.94 36.49
N VAL A 310 -11.05 -6.79 37.73
CA VAL A 310 -11.84 -7.82 38.41
C VAL A 310 -13.18 -8.04 37.69
N LEU A 311 -13.85 -7.00 37.24
CA LEU A 311 -15.06 -7.11 36.41
C LEU A 311 -14.77 -7.76 35.07
N ALA A 312 -13.64 -7.45 34.43
CA ALA A 312 -13.23 -8.06 33.19
C ALA A 312 -12.94 -9.56 33.27
N MET A 313 -12.77 -10.12 34.49
CA MET A 313 -12.74 -11.58 34.69
C MET A 313 -14.10 -12.26 34.46
N THR A 314 -15.18 -11.49 34.27
CA THR A 314 -16.50 -12.00 33.84
C THR A 314 -16.81 -11.71 32.37
N ASP A 315 -15.82 -11.34 31.56
CA ASP A 315 -15.97 -11.09 30.14
C ASP A 315 -16.44 -12.35 29.39
N ASP A 316 -17.15 -12.18 28.26
CA ASP A 316 -17.61 -13.28 27.43
C ASP A 316 -16.44 -14.03 26.76
N GLU A 317 -15.38 -13.32 26.42
CA GLU A 317 -14.22 -13.92 25.81
C GLU A 317 -13.21 -14.45 26.85
N ARG A 318 -12.83 -15.72 26.67
CA ARG A 318 -11.85 -16.35 27.57
C ARG A 318 -10.50 -15.64 27.58
N ALA A 319 -10.07 -15.14 26.42
CA ALA A 319 -8.79 -14.45 26.29
C ALA A 319 -8.75 -13.16 27.12
N VAL A 320 -9.86 -12.42 27.17
CA VAL A 320 -10.01 -11.22 28.00
C VAL A 320 -9.95 -11.57 29.49
N ARG A 321 -10.70 -12.62 29.94
CA ARG A 321 -10.68 -13.07 31.30
C ARG A 321 -9.26 -13.45 31.76
N GLN A 322 -8.52 -14.21 30.94
CA GLN A 322 -7.13 -14.59 31.20
C GLN A 322 -6.17 -13.40 31.26
N ALA A 323 -6.34 -12.45 30.35
CA ALA A 323 -5.55 -11.22 30.33
C ALA A 323 -5.79 -10.39 31.59
N ALA A 324 -7.05 -10.25 32.01
CA ALA A 324 -7.43 -9.55 33.24
C ALA A 324 -6.84 -10.22 34.50
N GLU A 325 -6.94 -11.55 34.60
CA GLU A 325 -6.34 -12.32 35.72
C GLU A 325 -4.82 -12.12 35.79
N THR A 326 -4.16 -12.20 34.63
CA THR A 326 -2.69 -12.00 34.54
C THR A 326 -2.32 -10.56 34.90
N ALA A 327 -3.10 -9.58 34.48
CA ALA A 327 -2.89 -8.18 34.81
C ALA A 327 -3.02 -7.92 36.31
N LEU A 328 -4.07 -8.44 36.92
CA LEU A 328 -4.27 -8.34 38.36
C LEU A 328 -3.09 -8.92 39.16
N GLY A 329 -2.61 -10.10 38.78
CA GLY A 329 -1.44 -10.71 39.41
C GLY A 329 -0.14 -9.93 39.26
N ARG A 330 -0.02 -9.13 38.18
CA ARG A 330 1.13 -8.22 37.96
C ARG A 330 1.03 -6.93 38.78
N ILE A 331 -0.18 -6.38 38.89
CA ILE A 331 -0.43 -5.16 39.67
C ILE A 331 -0.27 -5.44 41.18
N ASP A 332 -0.95 -6.47 41.66
CA ASP A 332 -0.90 -6.91 43.07
C ASP A 332 -1.12 -8.42 43.13
N PRO A 333 -0.12 -9.22 43.50
CA PRO A 333 -0.30 -10.66 43.71
C PRO A 333 -1.41 -11.03 44.71
N ASN A 334 -1.72 -10.11 45.64
CA ASN A 334 -2.77 -10.27 46.66
C ASN A 334 -4.05 -9.48 46.32
N TRP A 335 -4.28 -9.17 45.05
CA TRP A 335 -5.37 -8.32 44.59
C TRP A 335 -6.75 -8.69 45.18
N GLY A 336 -7.01 -9.99 45.42
CA GLY A 336 -8.26 -10.45 46.03
C GLY A 336 -8.53 -9.92 47.45
N CYS A 337 -7.48 -9.52 48.17
CA CYS A 337 -7.57 -8.91 49.48
C CYS A 337 -7.65 -7.38 49.46
N SER A 338 -7.47 -6.76 48.29
CA SER A 338 -7.47 -5.30 48.15
C SER A 338 -8.87 -4.72 48.37
N ALA A 339 -8.93 -3.54 48.97
CA ALA A 339 -10.19 -2.83 49.16
C ALA A 339 -10.85 -2.51 47.79
N ALA A 340 -10.06 -2.32 46.74
CA ALA A 340 -10.54 -2.11 45.38
C ALA A 340 -11.30 -3.33 44.86
N ALA A 341 -10.72 -4.53 44.96
CA ALA A 341 -11.37 -5.76 44.56
C ALA A 341 -12.64 -6.08 45.40
N GLN A 342 -12.64 -5.79 46.67
CA GLN A 342 -13.80 -6.00 47.52
C GLN A 342 -14.99 -5.09 47.17
N ARG A 343 -14.75 -3.90 46.63
CA ARG A 343 -15.82 -2.97 46.19
C ARG A 343 -16.70 -3.50 45.05
N VAL A 344 -16.19 -4.45 44.28
CA VAL A 344 -16.96 -5.04 43.16
C VAL A 344 -17.75 -6.28 43.53
N ALA A 345 -17.64 -6.78 44.80
CA ALA A 345 -18.37 -7.96 45.26
C ALA A 345 -19.89 -7.88 45.02
N PRO A 346 -20.60 -6.76 45.29
CA PRO A 346 -22.03 -6.66 45.02
C PRO A 346 -22.40 -6.83 43.55
N GLN A 347 -21.53 -6.37 42.62
CA GLN A 347 -21.76 -6.51 41.19
C GLN A 347 -21.55 -7.96 40.75
N LEU A 348 -20.58 -8.66 41.30
CA LEU A 348 -20.36 -10.08 41.06
C LEU A 348 -21.49 -10.96 41.64
N GLU A 349 -22.03 -10.60 42.80
CA GLU A 349 -23.19 -11.27 43.40
C GLU A 349 -24.42 -11.11 42.50
N ALA A 350 -24.64 -9.93 41.92
CA ALA A 350 -25.70 -9.73 40.94
C ALA A 350 -25.49 -10.60 39.71
N ALA A 351 -24.25 -10.77 39.26
CA ALA A 351 -23.87 -11.60 38.09
C ALA A 351 -24.13 -13.10 38.31
N LEU A 352 -24.27 -13.58 39.55
CA LEU A 352 -24.68 -14.96 39.83
C LEU A 352 -26.11 -15.28 39.35
N ASN A 353 -26.92 -14.26 39.09
CA ASN A 353 -28.28 -14.40 38.55
C ASN A 353 -28.36 -14.12 37.04
N ASP A 354 -27.22 -13.95 36.34
CA ASP A 354 -27.20 -13.71 34.89
C ASP A 354 -27.81 -14.92 34.15
N GLN A 355 -28.51 -14.66 33.05
CA GLN A 355 -29.11 -15.70 32.23
C GLN A 355 -28.05 -16.62 31.61
N ARG A 356 -26.86 -16.12 31.34
CA ARG A 356 -25.73 -16.84 30.73
C ARG A 356 -25.00 -17.67 31.80
N GLY A 357 -24.98 -19.00 31.61
CA GLY A 357 -24.35 -19.93 32.60
C GLY A 357 -22.88 -19.70 32.84
N TRP A 358 -22.14 -19.28 31.81
CA TRP A 358 -20.70 -19.00 31.91
C TRP A 358 -20.42 -17.73 32.75
N VAL A 359 -21.29 -16.70 32.68
CA VAL A 359 -21.19 -15.49 33.51
C VAL A 359 -21.35 -15.87 35.00
N ARG A 360 -22.38 -16.66 35.31
CA ARG A 360 -22.59 -17.16 36.68
C ARG A 360 -21.38 -17.93 37.22
N SER A 361 -20.80 -18.80 36.35
CA SER A 361 -19.61 -19.58 36.70
C SER A 361 -18.38 -18.71 36.95
N ALA A 362 -18.13 -17.73 36.07
CA ALA A 362 -17.02 -16.80 36.21
C ALA A 362 -17.16 -15.93 37.48
N ALA A 363 -18.35 -15.35 37.69
CA ALA A 363 -18.63 -14.54 38.89
C ALA A 363 -18.45 -15.36 40.19
N ALA A 364 -18.91 -16.61 40.24
CA ALA A 364 -18.73 -17.48 41.36
C ALA A 364 -17.24 -17.78 41.65
N GLN A 365 -16.43 -18.00 40.61
CA GLN A 365 -14.99 -18.23 40.76
C GLN A 365 -14.27 -17.00 41.31
N VAL A 366 -14.61 -15.80 40.80
CA VAL A 366 -14.01 -14.55 41.29
C VAL A 366 -14.40 -14.30 42.74
N LEU A 367 -15.69 -14.43 43.10
CA LEU A 367 -16.17 -14.28 44.48
C LEU A 367 -15.47 -15.24 45.42
N ALA A 368 -15.27 -16.51 45.05
CA ALA A 368 -14.56 -17.47 45.87
C ALA A 368 -13.11 -17.01 46.16
N ARG A 369 -12.45 -16.35 45.22
CA ARG A 369 -11.11 -15.77 45.43
C ARG A 369 -11.15 -14.56 46.36
N LEU A 370 -12.15 -13.69 46.26
CA LEU A 370 -12.31 -12.56 47.17
C LEU A 370 -12.59 -12.99 48.62
N GLN A 371 -13.18 -14.16 48.82
CA GLN A 371 -13.55 -14.70 50.13
C GLN A 371 -12.51 -15.67 50.72
N ALA A 372 -11.47 -16.05 49.98
CA ALA A 372 -10.48 -17.02 50.40
C ALA A 372 -9.57 -16.47 51.51
N PRO A 373 -9.59 -17.02 52.74
CA PRO A 373 -8.89 -16.43 53.89
C PRO A 373 -7.37 -16.67 53.93
N SER A 374 -6.82 -17.43 53.00
CA SER A 374 -5.50 -18.04 53.19
C SER A 374 -4.29 -17.25 52.65
N THR A 375 -4.48 -16.12 52.00
CA THR A 375 -3.36 -15.30 51.47
C THR A 375 -3.23 -13.92 52.11
N CYS A 376 -4.28 -13.42 52.73
CA CYS A 376 -4.27 -12.09 53.37
C CYS A 376 -3.50 -12.02 54.70
N ALA A 377 -3.25 -13.17 55.38
CA ALA A 377 -2.65 -13.19 56.69
C ALA A 377 -1.10 -13.21 56.71
N GLN A 378 -0.44 -13.42 55.58
CA GLN A 378 1.03 -13.54 55.53
C GLN A 378 1.77 -12.24 55.16
N SER A 379 1.07 -11.15 54.82
CA SER A 379 1.69 -9.87 54.45
C SER A 379 1.67 -8.79 55.55
N ALA A 380 1.24 -9.15 56.75
CA ALA A 380 1.18 -8.23 57.90
C ALA A 380 2.18 -8.62 59.03
N GLY A 381 3.28 -9.30 58.69
CA GLY A 381 4.34 -9.65 59.60
C GLY A 381 5.68 -9.04 59.22
#